data_9d8a9039103b8b8586739de3f84fa40d
#
_entry.id   9d8a9039103b8b8586739de3f84fa40d
#
_cell.length_a   1.000
_cell.length_b   1.000
_cell.length_c   1.000
_cell.angle_alpha   90.00
_cell.angle_beta   90.00
_cell.angle_gamma   90.00
#
_symmetry.space_group_name_H-M   'P 1'
#
loop_
_entity.id
_entity.type
_entity.pdbx_description
1 polymer ?
#
loop_
_entity_poly.entity_id
_entity_poly.type
_entity_poly.pdbx_seq_one_letter_code
_entity_poly.pdbx_strand_id
1 'polypeptide(L)'
;MKKILSIAFAALLATSSFAQKSETLLERNQLAKTPPMGWMTWNLFKGDISEQLIKETADAMVEHGFRDAGYEYIFIDDLWQGGRDRHNNIIPDPKKFPNGIKALADYVHSKGLKLGIYSDAAQLTCGGWTASYGFEEQDARTFASWGIDYLKYAGCGIEWQGRTIQ
;
A
#
# COMPACT_ATOMS: atom_id res chain seq x y z
N MET A 1 -27.49 20.74 -45.84
CA MET A 1 -27.00 19.39 -45.54
C MET A 1 -25.67 19.35 -44.77
N LYS A 2 -24.79 20.36 -44.81
CA LYS A 2 -23.47 20.36 -44.13
C LYS A 2 -23.53 20.57 -42.59
N LYS A 3 -24.59 21.16 -42.03
CA LYS A 3 -24.74 21.43 -40.60
C LYS A 3 -25.20 20.24 -39.76
N ILE A 4 -25.89 19.27 -40.35
CA ILE A 4 -26.41 18.07 -39.64
C ILE A 4 -25.30 17.05 -39.40
N LEU A 5 -24.28 16.99 -40.31
CA LEU A 5 -23.15 16.05 -40.18
C LEU A 5 -22.21 16.41 -39.02
N SER A 6 -22.05 17.70 -38.72
CA SER A 6 -21.18 18.16 -37.62
C SER A 6 -21.74 17.86 -36.22
N ILE A 7 -23.06 17.84 -36.05
CA ILE A 7 -23.71 17.54 -34.76
C ILE A 7 -23.63 16.04 -34.46
N ALA A 8 -23.76 15.18 -35.48
CA ALA A 8 -23.66 13.74 -35.28
C ALA A 8 -22.25 13.30 -34.89
N PHE A 9 -21.19 13.97 -35.39
CA PHE A 9 -19.81 13.65 -35.06
C PHE A 9 -19.42 14.06 -33.64
N ALA A 10 -19.94 15.21 -33.15
CA ALA A 10 -19.72 15.68 -31.77
C ALA A 10 -20.44 14.79 -30.74
N ALA A 11 -21.61 14.23 -31.06
CA ALA A 11 -22.35 13.34 -30.20
C ALA A 11 -21.65 11.96 -30.06
N LEU A 12 -21.00 11.44 -31.11
CA LEU A 12 -20.25 10.17 -31.07
C LEU A 12 -18.99 10.27 -30.21
N LEU A 13 -18.31 11.43 -30.23
CA LEU A 13 -17.09 11.64 -29.39
C LEU A 13 -17.42 11.79 -27.90
N ALA A 14 -18.59 12.35 -27.57
CA ALA A 14 -19.04 12.48 -26.17
C ALA A 14 -19.40 11.12 -25.54
N THR A 15 -19.99 10.21 -26.31
CA THR A 15 -20.37 8.87 -25.79
C THR A 15 -19.18 7.97 -25.54
N SER A 16 -18.08 8.08 -26.32
CA SER A 16 -16.87 7.30 -26.09
C SER A 16 -16.13 7.71 -24.80
N SER A 17 -16.17 8.99 -24.42
CA SER A 17 -15.53 9.48 -23.19
C SER A 17 -16.27 8.99 -21.91
N PHE A 18 -17.57 8.82 -21.96
CA PHE A 18 -18.35 8.27 -20.82
C PHE A 18 -18.16 6.77 -20.64
N ALA A 19 -18.05 6.01 -21.74
CA ALA A 19 -17.80 4.57 -21.69
C ALA A 19 -16.41 4.25 -21.11
N GLN A 20 -15.39 5.00 -21.50
CA GLN A 20 -14.02 4.81 -21.02
C GLN A 20 -13.87 5.16 -19.52
N LYS A 21 -14.63 6.15 -19.03
CA LYS A 21 -14.66 6.48 -17.60
C LYS A 21 -15.38 5.42 -16.75
N SER A 22 -16.35 4.72 -17.33
CA SER A 22 -17.06 3.62 -16.68
C SER A 22 -16.21 2.37 -16.54
N GLU A 23 -15.41 2.02 -17.56
CA GLU A 23 -14.49 0.87 -17.50
C GLU A 23 -13.43 1.02 -16.42
N THR A 24 -12.80 2.20 -16.29
CA THR A 24 -11.79 2.45 -15.26
C THR A 24 -12.34 2.36 -13.82
N LEU A 25 -13.61 2.63 -13.60
CA LEU A 25 -14.27 2.47 -12.29
C LEU A 25 -14.62 1.01 -12.00
N LEU A 26 -14.96 0.21 -13.02
CA LEU A 26 -15.23 -1.22 -12.87
C LEU A 26 -13.93 -2.01 -12.59
N GLU A 27 -12.81 -1.63 -13.19
CA GLU A 27 -11.51 -2.25 -12.89
C GLU A 27 -11.05 -1.98 -11.46
N ARG A 28 -11.29 -0.78 -10.91
CA ARG A 28 -10.98 -0.46 -9.51
C ARG A 28 -11.77 -1.30 -8.49
N ASN A 29 -12.98 -1.74 -8.84
CA ASN A 29 -13.79 -2.59 -7.97
C ASN A 29 -13.35 -4.06 -7.96
N GLN A 30 -12.25 -4.40 -8.63
CA GLN A 30 -11.69 -5.75 -8.66
C GLN A 30 -10.60 -5.98 -7.59
N LEU A 31 -10.20 -4.93 -6.86
CA LEU A 31 -9.24 -5.05 -5.77
C LEU A 31 -9.87 -5.73 -4.56
N ALA A 32 -9.08 -6.51 -3.84
CA ALA A 32 -9.45 -7.16 -2.59
C ALA A 32 -10.74 -8.02 -2.67
N LYS A 33 -10.93 -8.77 -3.74
CA LYS A 33 -12.09 -9.70 -3.90
C LYS A 33 -12.16 -10.77 -2.82
N THR A 34 -11.02 -11.12 -2.25
CA THR A 34 -10.86 -12.06 -1.14
C THR A 34 -10.00 -11.42 -0.06
N PRO A 35 -10.14 -11.83 1.22
CA PRO A 35 -9.22 -11.39 2.26
C PRO A 35 -7.77 -11.72 1.89
N PRO A 36 -6.81 -10.79 2.10
CA PRO A 36 -5.41 -11.07 1.83
C PRO A 36 -4.92 -12.16 2.78
N MET A 37 -4.29 -13.19 2.23
CA MET A 37 -3.65 -14.26 3.00
C MET A 37 -2.15 -14.02 3.03
N GLY A 38 -1.56 -14.07 4.21
CA GLY A 38 -0.13 -13.79 4.35
C GLY A 38 0.37 -13.88 5.78
N TRP A 39 1.59 -13.42 5.95
CA TRP A 39 2.30 -13.36 7.20
C TRP A 39 2.58 -11.91 7.60
N MET A 40 2.57 -11.63 8.91
CA MET A 40 2.75 -10.29 9.47
C MET A 40 3.78 -10.30 10.59
N THR A 41 4.62 -9.27 10.66
CA THR A 41 5.74 -9.19 11.60
C THR A 41 5.32 -9.06 13.06
N TRP A 42 4.17 -8.42 13.36
CA TRP A 42 3.87 -7.91 14.69
C TRP A 42 3.82 -8.97 15.79
N ASN A 43 3.13 -10.08 15.54
CA ASN A 43 2.84 -11.05 16.61
C ASN A 43 4.10 -11.70 17.19
N LEU A 44 5.13 -11.91 16.38
CA LEU A 44 6.35 -12.58 16.80
C LEU A 44 7.50 -11.60 17.06
N PHE A 45 7.68 -10.62 16.17
CA PHE A 45 8.87 -9.77 16.16
C PHE A 45 8.61 -8.35 16.68
N LYS A 46 7.37 -7.86 16.68
CA LYS A 46 7.05 -6.48 17.05
C LYS A 46 7.99 -5.50 16.32
N GLY A 47 8.78 -4.75 17.07
CA GLY A 47 9.76 -3.80 16.53
C GLY A 47 11.13 -4.40 16.21
N ASP A 48 11.38 -5.65 16.50
CA ASP A 48 12.63 -6.35 16.17
C ASP A 48 12.55 -6.88 14.71
N ILE A 49 12.52 -5.95 13.78
CA ILE A 49 12.36 -6.20 12.35
C ILE A 49 13.53 -5.62 11.56
N SER A 50 13.84 -6.26 10.44
CA SER A 50 14.90 -5.82 9.53
C SER A 50 14.59 -6.20 8.09
N GLU A 51 15.27 -5.56 7.15
CA GLU A 51 15.24 -5.94 5.74
C GLU A 51 15.61 -7.42 5.54
N GLN A 52 16.61 -7.91 6.29
CA GLN A 52 17.06 -9.28 6.21
C GLN A 52 15.97 -10.26 6.66
N LEU A 53 15.29 -9.98 7.78
CA LEU A 53 14.18 -10.80 8.28
C LEU A 53 13.07 -10.95 7.22
N ILE A 54 12.71 -9.86 6.54
CA ILE A 54 11.66 -9.90 5.51
C ILE A 54 12.10 -10.73 4.31
N LYS A 55 13.36 -10.62 3.88
CA LYS A 55 13.92 -11.42 2.78
C LYS A 55 13.93 -12.92 3.12
N GLU A 56 14.39 -13.28 4.31
CA GLU A 56 14.40 -14.66 4.80
C GLU A 56 12.98 -15.23 4.91
N THR A 57 12.03 -14.41 5.37
CA THR A 57 10.61 -14.81 5.42
C THR A 57 10.06 -15.05 4.00
N ALA A 58 10.38 -14.19 3.03
CA ALA A 58 9.97 -14.38 1.65
C ALA A 58 10.53 -15.68 1.05
N ASP A 59 11.81 -15.96 1.29
CA ASP A 59 12.44 -17.18 0.85
C ASP A 59 11.78 -18.42 1.48
N ALA A 60 11.56 -18.41 2.79
CA ALA A 60 10.91 -19.50 3.51
C ALA A 60 9.46 -19.73 3.03
N MET A 61 8.70 -18.66 2.76
CA MET A 61 7.33 -18.81 2.23
C MET A 61 7.29 -19.51 0.88
N VAL A 62 8.28 -19.27 0.03
CA VAL A 62 8.41 -19.97 -1.26
C VAL A 62 8.91 -21.40 -1.06
N GLU A 63 9.97 -21.59 -0.31
CA GLU A 63 10.61 -22.88 -0.08
C GLU A 63 9.66 -23.91 0.55
N HIS A 64 8.83 -23.45 1.50
CA HIS A 64 7.88 -24.31 2.21
C HIS A 64 6.48 -24.35 1.58
N GLY A 65 6.30 -23.79 0.37
CA GLY A 65 5.06 -23.90 -0.39
C GLY A 65 3.90 -23.03 0.11
N PHE A 66 4.13 -22.08 1.02
CA PHE A 66 3.08 -21.18 1.51
C PHE A 66 2.54 -20.29 0.39
N ARG A 67 3.42 -19.73 -0.46
CA ARG A 67 3.01 -18.97 -1.63
C ARG A 67 2.06 -19.78 -2.54
N ASP A 68 2.42 -21.01 -2.85
CA ASP A 68 1.65 -21.88 -3.74
C ASP A 68 0.33 -22.34 -3.10
N ALA A 69 0.24 -22.30 -1.78
CA ALA A 69 -1.00 -22.49 -1.01
C ALA A 69 -1.87 -21.20 -0.90
N GLY A 70 -1.44 -20.09 -1.53
CA GLY A 70 -2.19 -18.83 -1.57
C GLY A 70 -1.83 -17.81 -0.48
N TYR A 71 -0.80 -18.06 0.34
CA TYR A 71 -0.27 -17.07 1.27
C TYR A 71 0.71 -16.15 0.53
N GLU A 72 0.17 -15.12 -0.12
CA GLU A 72 0.92 -14.29 -1.06
C GLU A 72 1.50 -13.02 -0.45
N TYR A 73 1.05 -12.62 0.76
CA TYR A 73 1.42 -11.33 1.36
C TYR A 73 2.43 -11.49 2.49
N ILE A 74 3.39 -10.56 2.53
CA ILE A 74 4.22 -10.28 3.71
C ILE A 74 3.89 -8.87 4.16
N PHE A 75 3.50 -8.69 5.43
CA PHE A 75 3.17 -7.39 6.00
C PHE A 75 4.26 -6.94 6.97
N ILE A 76 4.87 -5.80 6.68
CA ILE A 76 5.67 -5.06 7.64
C ILE A 76 4.71 -4.24 8.49
N ASP A 77 4.58 -4.61 9.76
CA ASP A 77 3.76 -3.92 10.74
C ASP A 77 4.48 -2.68 11.30
N ASP A 78 4.05 -2.13 12.42
CA ASP A 78 4.58 -0.91 13.02
C ASP A 78 6.10 -0.96 13.31
N LEU A 79 6.70 0.19 13.56
CA LEU A 79 8.10 0.39 13.94
C LEU A 79 9.13 0.21 12.79
N TRP A 80 8.68 0.32 11.53
CA TRP A 80 9.59 0.39 10.38
C TRP A 80 10.05 1.82 10.07
N GLN A 81 9.31 2.82 10.55
CA GLN A 81 9.46 4.22 10.22
C GLN A 81 10.74 4.82 10.83
N GLY A 82 11.46 5.62 10.05
CA GLY A 82 12.61 6.43 10.48
C GLY A 82 12.29 7.91 10.67
N GLY A 83 11.03 8.31 10.47
CA GLY A 83 10.58 9.70 10.53
C GLY A 83 10.21 10.25 9.16
N ARG A 84 10.46 11.57 8.94
CA ARG A 84 10.23 12.27 7.67
C ARG A 84 11.49 13.00 7.22
N ASP A 85 11.69 13.07 5.92
CA ASP A 85 12.76 13.84 5.32
C ASP A 85 12.45 15.36 5.28
N ARG A 86 13.37 16.16 4.73
CA ARG A 86 13.20 17.62 4.58
C ARG A 86 12.03 18.03 3.69
N HIS A 87 11.48 17.11 2.92
CA HIS A 87 10.32 17.31 2.06
C HIS A 87 9.04 16.69 2.63
N ASN A 88 9.07 16.30 3.90
CA ASN A 88 8.01 15.60 4.63
C ASN A 88 7.66 14.20 4.05
N ASN A 89 8.48 13.61 3.21
CA ASN A 89 8.27 12.22 2.82
C ASN A 89 8.58 11.31 3.99
N ILE A 90 7.71 10.34 4.24
CA ILE A 90 7.97 9.29 5.23
C ILE A 90 9.15 8.44 4.74
N ILE A 91 10.07 8.14 5.66
CA ILE A 91 11.28 7.36 5.36
C ILE A 91 11.38 6.15 6.28
N PRO A 92 11.95 5.02 5.81
CA PRO A 92 12.24 3.88 6.67
C PRO A 92 13.38 4.17 7.65
N ASP A 93 13.41 3.42 8.76
CA ASP A 93 14.56 3.40 9.66
C ASP A 93 15.79 2.87 8.89
N PRO A 94 16.86 3.68 8.71
CA PRO A 94 18.01 3.28 7.90
C PRO A 94 18.85 2.15 8.52
N LYS A 95 18.68 1.87 9.82
CA LYS A 95 19.36 0.74 10.47
C LYS A 95 18.64 -0.57 10.18
N LYS A 96 17.30 -0.53 10.13
CA LYS A 96 16.46 -1.70 9.85
C LYS A 96 16.36 -2.01 8.36
N PHE A 97 16.28 -0.96 7.53
CA PHE A 97 16.06 -1.03 6.09
C PHE A 97 17.10 -0.20 5.33
N PRO A 98 18.39 -0.59 5.35
CA PRO A 98 19.49 0.21 4.79
C PRO A 98 19.37 0.42 3.28
N ASN A 99 18.72 -0.47 2.54
CA ASN A 99 18.49 -0.34 1.10
C ASN A 99 17.11 0.28 0.75
N GLY A 100 16.33 0.65 1.77
CA GLY A 100 15.00 1.23 1.62
C GLY A 100 13.90 0.22 1.29
N ILE A 101 12.66 0.67 1.44
CA ILE A 101 11.47 -0.21 1.26
C ILE A 101 11.28 -0.59 -0.22
N LYS A 102 11.63 0.30 -1.16
CA LYS A 102 11.50 -0.04 -2.59
C LYS A 102 12.34 -1.26 -2.99
N ALA A 103 13.61 -1.29 -2.61
CA ALA A 103 14.48 -2.44 -2.91
C ALA A 103 13.98 -3.73 -2.26
N LEU A 104 13.39 -3.62 -1.07
CA LEU A 104 12.78 -4.75 -0.40
C LEU A 104 11.51 -5.22 -1.10
N ALA A 105 10.67 -4.31 -1.57
CA ALA A 105 9.48 -4.64 -2.36
C ALA A 105 9.86 -5.35 -3.67
N ASP A 106 10.87 -4.82 -4.39
CA ASP A 106 11.39 -5.46 -5.61
C ASP A 106 11.88 -6.90 -5.33
N TYR A 107 12.54 -7.12 -4.19
CA TYR A 107 12.96 -8.47 -3.78
C TYR A 107 11.78 -9.40 -3.52
N VAL A 108 10.81 -8.95 -2.73
CA VAL A 108 9.59 -9.73 -2.40
C VAL A 108 8.81 -10.07 -3.68
N HIS A 109 8.67 -9.10 -4.59
CA HIS A 109 8.03 -9.31 -5.90
C HIS A 109 8.79 -10.33 -6.76
N SER A 110 10.13 -10.34 -6.72
CA SER A 110 10.92 -11.33 -7.45
C SER A 110 10.67 -12.78 -7.01
N LYS A 111 10.11 -12.97 -5.81
CA LYS A 111 9.67 -14.25 -5.27
C LYS A 111 8.22 -14.61 -5.62
N GLY A 112 7.53 -13.74 -6.36
CA GLY A 112 6.09 -13.89 -6.66
C GLY A 112 5.19 -13.64 -5.46
N LEU A 113 5.68 -12.88 -4.47
CA LEU A 113 4.95 -12.46 -3.28
C LEU A 113 4.61 -10.96 -3.37
N LYS A 114 3.78 -10.48 -2.47
CA LYS A 114 3.32 -9.10 -2.35
C LYS A 114 3.77 -8.51 -1.02
N LEU A 115 4.12 -7.21 -1.01
CA LEU A 115 4.55 -6.53 0.20
C LEU A 115 3.47 -5.57 0.69
N GLY A 116 3.00 -5.78 1.91
CA GLY A 116 2.16 -4.84 2.65
C GLY A 116 2.97 -4.03 3.64
N ILE A 117 2.48 -2.82 3.95
CA ILE A 117 3.10 -1.92 4.92
C ILE A 117 2.04 -1.36 5.88
N TYR A 118 2.48 -0.90 7.04
CA TYR A 118 1.64 -0.32 8.08
C TYR A 118 1.75 1.20 8.14
N SER A 119 0.63 1.87 8.36
CA SER A 119 0.58 3.25 8.84
C SER A 119 -0.64 3.46 9.74
N ASP A 120 -0.82 4.68 10.24
CA ASP A 120 -1.91 5.03 11.14
C ASP A 120 -2.56 6.36 10.70
N ALA A 121 -3.86 6.50 10.92
CA ALA A 121 -4.61 7.71 10.65
C ALA A 121 -4.39 8.82 11.71
N ALA A 122 -3.65 8.54 12.78
CA ALA A 122 -3.26 9.48 13.81
C ALA A 122 -1.92 10.17 13.49
N GLN A 123 -1.47 11.08 14.38
CA GLN A 123 -0.15 11.72 14.28
C GLN A 123 0.99 10.74 14.55
N LEU A 124 0.74 9.79 15.45
CA LEU A 124 1.67 8.72 15.80
C LEU A 124 1.00 7.36 15.64
N THR A 125 1.78 6.36 15.32
CA THR A 125 1.35 4.97 15.26
C THR A 125 1.04 4.42 16.65
N CYS A 126 0.47 3.21 16.75
CA CYS A 126 0.26 2.52 18.03
C CYS A 126 1.56 2.36 18.82
N GLY A 127 2.70 2.21 18.16
CA GLY A 127 4.03 2.14 18.76
C GLY A 127 4.68 3.50 19.04
N GLY A 128 3.98 4.62 18.77
CA GLY A 128 4.48 5.99 19.04
C GLY A 128 5.42 6.54 17.97
N TRP A 129 5.39 6.03 16.75
CA TRP A 129 6.24 6.48 15.64
C TRP A 129 5.45 7.32 14.64
N THR A 130 6.17 7.84 13.63
CA THR A 130 5.59 8.69 12.57
C THR A 130 4.45 7.98 11.85
N ALA A 131 3.28 8.61 11.82
CA ALA A 131 2.09 8.15 11.13
C ALA A 131 1.68 9.12 10.00
N SER A 132 0.51 8.90 9.38
CA SER A 132 0.15 9.60 8.13
C SER A 132 -0.78 10.80 8.33
N TYR A 133 -1.23 11.13 9.53
CA TYR A 133 -2.15 12.24 9.75
C TYR A 133 -1.62 13.56 9.18
N GLY A 134 -2.40 14.17 8.26
CA GLY A 134 -2.04 15.40 7.56
C GLY A 134 -1.08 15.20 6.38
N PHE A 135 -0.66 13.96 6.11
CA PHE A 135 0.23 13.58 5.00
C PHE A 135 -0.31 12.38 4.21
N GLU A 136 -1.59 12.06 4.35
CA GLU A 136 -2.20 10.82 3.83
C GLU A 136 -1.97 10.66 2.33
N GLU A 137 -2.17 11.72 1.56
CA GLU A 137 -1.99 11.67 0.10
C GLU A 137 -0.52 11.56 -0.29
N GLN A 138 0.38 12.27 0.42
CA GLN A 138 1.82 12.21 0.17
C GLN A 138 2.37 10.83 0.50
N ASP A 139 1.99 10.26 1.64
CA ASP A 139 2.41 8.94 2.07
C ASP A 139 1.86 7.86 1.13
N ALA A 140 0.61 7.96 0.70
CA ALA A 140 0.03 7.03 -0.28
C ALA A 140 0.82 7.04 -1.61
N ARG A 141 1.23 8.21 -2.11
CA ARG A 141 2.09 8.32 -3.29
C ARG A 141 3.47 7.71 -3.04
N THR A 142 4.03 7.91 -1.85
CA THR A 142 5.32 7.34 -1.46
C THR A 142 5.23 5.81 -1.43
N PHE A 143 4.23 5.24 -0.77
CA PHE A 143 4.01 3.79 -0.73
C PHE A 143 3.79 3.21 -2.13
N ALA A 144 2.99 3.86 -2.96
CA ALA A 144 2.80 3.46 -4.35
C ALA A 144 4.12 3.50 -5.16
N SER A 145 4.96 4.52 -4.96
CA SER A 145 6.27 4.62 -5.62
C SER A 145 7.26 3.53 -5.21
N TRP A 146 7.10 2.98 -4.01
CA TRP A 146 7.87 1.84 -3.53
C TRP A 146 7.33 0.49 -4.02
N GLY A 147 6.16 0.46 -4.65
CA GLY A 147 5.53 -0.77 -5.11
C GLY A 147 4.81 -1.52 -3.99
N ILE A 148 4.31 -0.83 -2.98
CA ILE A 148 3.52 -1.45 -1.92
C ILE A 148 2.16 -1.90 -2.47
N ASP A 149 1.80 -3.15 -2.20
CA ASP A 149 0.57 -3.79 -2.68
C ASP A 149 -0.61 -3.64 -1.72
N TYR A 150 -0.35 -3.43 -0.43
CA TYR A 150 -1.38 -3.36 0.59
C TYR A 150 -0.97 -2.43 1.74
N LEU A 151 -1.88 -1.58 2.18
CA LEU A 151 -1.71 -0.73 3.37
C LEU A 151 -2.59 -1.23 4.51
N LYS A 152 -1.97 -1.66 5.61
CA LYS A 152 -2.66 -1.81 6.89
C LYS A 152 -2.73 -0.43 7.53
N TYR A 153 -3.93 0.15 7.60
CA TYR A 153 -4.15 1.51 8.10
C TYR A 153 -4.90 1.47 9.42
N ALA A 154 -4.20 1.74 10.51
CA ALA A 154 -4.73 1.68 11.87
C ALA A 154 -5.30 3.04 12.33
N GLY A 155 -5.83 3.10 13.53
CA GLY A 155 -6.42 4.29 14.12
C GLY A 155 -6.09 4.43 15.62
N CYS A 156 -4.88 4.07 16.03
CA CYS A 156 -4.42 4.23 17.40
C CYS A 156 -4.23 5.72 17.73
N GLY A 157 -4.78 6.16 18.86
CA GLY A 157 -4.63 7.56 19.29
C GLY A 157 -5.48 8.56 18.51
N ILE A 158 -6.36 8.13 17.63
CA ILE A 158 -7.46 8.96 17.19
C ILE A 158 -8.40 9.10 18.38
N GLU A 159 -8.29 10.20 19.11
CA GLU A 159 -9.38 10.60 19.97
C GLU A 159 -10.61 10.78 19.08
N TRP A 160 -11.67 10.05 19.38
CA TRP A 160 -12.95 10.09 18.67
C TRP A 160 -13.64 11.43 18.88
N GLN A 161 -13.02 12.51 18.42
CA GLN A 161 -13.61 13.85 18.40
C GLN A 161 -14.64 13.91 17.26
N GLY A 162 -15.74 13.19 17.41
CA GLY A 162 -16.93 13.38 16.58
C GLY A 162 -16.76 13.01 15.09
N ARG A 163 -15.72 12.31 14.67
CA ARG A 163 -15.57 11.80 13.31
C ARG A 163 -16.13 10.41 13.24
N THR A 164 -17.33 10.29 12.67
CA THR A 164 -17.86 8.99 12.23
C THR A 164 -16.98 8.48 11.10
N ILE A 165 -16.35 7.33 11.29
CA ILE A 165 -15.79 6.56 10.16
C ILE A 165 -16.99 6.07 9.36
N GLN A 166 -17.16 6.59 8.15
CA GLN A 166 -18.13 6.10 7.17
C GLN A 166 -17.49 4.99 6.34
#